data_97688b9dec9b5d33f4b7e12a4d43fc44
#
_entry.id   97688b9dec9b5d33f4b7e12a4d43fc44
#
_cell.length_a   1.000
_cell.length_b   1.000
_cell.length_c   1.000
_cell.angle_alpha   90.00
_cell.angle_beta   90.00
_cell.angle_gamma   90.00
#
_symmetry.space_group_name_H-M   'P 1'
#
loop_
_entity.id
_entity.type
_entity.pdbx_description
1 polymer ?
#
loop_
_entity_poly.entity_id
_entity_poly.type
_entity_poly.pdbx_seq_one_letter_code
_entity_poly.pdbx_strand_id
1 'polypeptide(L)'
;MILGKPGTVEKAEEMISLIQGRTHQVYTGVTVILCLGADRFAETTFAEKTDVEVYEMAEDEIRAYAASGEPLDKAGAYGIQGSFAAYIKGIKGDYSNVVGLPLGRLCHEIKRLLEEREND
;
A
#
# COMPACT_ATOMS: atom_id res chain seq x y z
N MET A 1 -4.10 -6.58 10.37
CA MET A 1 -4.88 -7.41 9.42
C MET A 1 -4.35 -7.23 8.01
N ILE A 2 -4.05 -8.32 7.35
CA ILE A 2 -3.57 -8.28 5.97
C ILE A 2 -4.73 -8.72 5.07
N LEU A 3 -5.08 -7.86 4.10
CA LEU A 3 -6.14 -8.14 3.15
C LEU A 3 -5.52 -8.43 1.78
N GLY A 4 -5.86 -9.56 1.20
CA GLY A 4 -5.52 -9.89 -0.18
C GLY A 4 -6.45 -9.21 -1.18
N LYS A 5 -6.31 -9.56 -2.45
CA LYS A 5 -7.23 -9.11 -3.50
C LYS A 5 -8.56 -9.87 -3.35
N PRO A 6 -9.69 -9.16 -3.39
CA PRO A 6 -10.99 -9.82 -3.15
C PRO A 6 -11.39 -10.83 -4.24
N GLY A 7 -11.11 -10.55 -5.51
CA GLY A 7 -11.45 -11.44 -6.61
C GLY A 7 -12.92 -11.52 -6.98
N THR A 8 -13.84 -11.24 -6.07
CA THR A 8 -15.29 -11.22 -6.32
C THR A 8 -15.92 -9.99 -5.69
N VAL A 9 -17.11 -9.59 -6.19
CA VAL A 9 -17.84 -8.43 -5.67
C VAL A 9 -18.25 -8.66 -4.21
N GLU A 10 -18.68 -9.87 -3.87
CA GLU A 10 -19.09 -10.21 -2.50
C GLU A 10 -17.94 -10.09 -1.51
N LYS A 11 -16.75 -10.56 -1.89
CA LYS A 11 -15.56 -10.42 -1.05
C LYS A 11 -15.10 -8.98 -0.94
N ALA A 12 -15.26 -8.20 -2.01
CA ALA A 12 -14.96 -6.77 -1.98
C ALA A 12 -15.88 -6.06 -0.98
N GLU A 13 -17.18 -6.37 -0.97
CA GLU A 13 -18.11 -5.81 0.01
C GLU A 13 -17.70 -6.15 1.44
N GLU A 14 -17.32 -7.40 1.70
CA GLU A 14 -16.86 -7.83 3.02
C GLU A 14 -15.62 -7.05 3.47
N MET A 15 -14.63 -6.92 2.59
CA MET A 15 -13.39 -6.21 2.90
C MET A 15 -13.62 -4.74 3.18
N ILE A 16 -14.44 -4.06 2.37
CA ILE A 16 -14.77 -2.65 2.57
C ILE A 16 -15.57 -2.46 3.87
N SER A 17 -16.45 -3.39 4.19
CA SER A 17 -17.19 -3.36 5.45
C SER A 17 -16.29 -3.45 6.67
N LEU A 18 -15.15 -4.15 6.55
CA LEU A 18 -14.17 -4.26 7.63
C LEU A 18 -13.35 -3.00 7.85
N ILE A 19 -13.08 -2.22 6.80
CA ILE A 19 -12.21 -1.04 6.88
C ILE A 19 -12.97 0.28 7.00
N GLN A 20 -14.24 0.33 6.62
CA GLN A 20 -15.02 1.56 6.66
C GLN A 20 -15.17 2.07 8.10
N GLY A 21 -15.16 3.39 8.27
CA GLY A 21 -15.28 4.03 9.58
C GLY A 21 -14.12 3.76 10.53
N ARG A 22 -13.00 3.27 10.04
CA ARG A 22 -11.84 2.86 10.86
C ARG A 22 -10.53 3.33 10.24
N THR A 23 -9.47 3.21 11.04
CA THR A 23 -8.09 3.36 10.56
C THR A 23 -7.51 1.97 10.37
N HIS A 24 -6.95 1.71 9.20
CA HIS A 24 -6.25 0.47 8.92
C HIS A 24 -4.83 0.77 8.43
N GLN A 25 -3.97 -0.24 8.42
CA GLN A 25 -2.57 -0.10 8.02
C GLN A 25 -2.33 -0.72 6.66
N VAL A 26 -1.53 -0.04 5.85
CA VAL A 26 -0.99 -0.56 4.60
C VAL A 26 0.49 -0.80 4.78
N TYR A 27 0.94 -2.03 4.52
CA TYR A 27 2.34 -2.43 4.65
C TYR A 27 2.91 -2.78 3.29
N THR A 28 4.14 -2.36 3.05
CA THR A 28 4.90 -2.80 1.87
C THR A 28 6.30 -3.21 2.32
N GLY A 29 6.68 -4.44 1.99
CA GLY A 29 8.04 -4.93 2.19
C GLY A 29 8.83 -4.76 0.92
N VAL A 30 10.07 -4.27 1.01
CA VAL A 30 10.94 -4.03 -0.15
C VAL A 30 12.33 -4.56 0.16
N THR A 31 12.89 -5.29 -0.80
CA THR A 31 14.30 -5.68 -0.77
C THR A 31 15.01 -5.02 -1.95
N VAL A 32 16.09 -4.30 -1.67
CA VAL A 32 16.92 -3.64 -2.68
C VAL A 32 18.26 -4.38 -2.76
N ILE A 33 18.63 -4.80 -3.97
CA ILE A 33 19.91 -5.46 -4.23
C ILE A 33 20.66 -4.63 -5.26
N LEU A 34 21.85 -4.16 -4.90
CA LEU A 34 22.74 -3.45 -5.81
C LEU A 34 23.85 -4.36 -6.27
N CYS A 35 24.05 -4.46 -7.59
CA CYS A 35 25.18 -5.17 -8.17
C CYS A 35 26.39 -4.23 -8.20
N LEU A 36 27.45 -4.60 -7.48
CA LEU A 36 28.66 -3.79 -7.34
C LEU A 36 29.82 -4.30 -8.21
N GLY A 37 29.60 -5.37 -8.96
CA GLY A 37 30.58 -6.03 -9.79
C GLY A 37 30.20 -7.48 -10.00
N ALA A 38 31.09 -8.30 -10.59
CA ALA A 38 30.76 -9.66 -10.99
C ALA A 38 30.28 -10.55 -9.83
N ASP A 39 30.87 -10.38 -8.63
CA ASP A 39 30.55 -11.23 -7.47
C ASP A 39 30.23 -10.41 -6.21
N ARG A 40 29.91 -9.12 -6.36
CA ARG A 40 29.66 -8.24 -5.22
C ARG A 40 28.28 -7.65 -5.28
N PHE A 41 27.57 -7.72 -4.15
CA PHE A 41 26.22 -7.19 -3.99
C PHE A 41 26.11 -6.44 -2.66
N ALA A 42 25.29 -5.39 -2.66
CA ALA A 42 24.81 -4.77 -1.44
C ALA A 42 23.33 -4.96 -1.36
N GLU A 43 22.78 -5.22 -0.18
CA GLU A 43 21.39 -5.53 0.02
C GLU A 43 20.85 -4.82 1.24
N THR A 44 19.60 -4.34 1.15
CA THR A 44 18.84 -3.91 2.31
C THR A 44 17.38 -4.33 2.14
N THR A 45 16.74 -4.64 3.28
CA THR A 45 15.33 -4.97 3.32
C THR A 45 14.67 -4.06 4.33
N PHE A 46 13.52 -3.51 3.97
CA PHE A 46 12.73 -2.68 4.87
C PHE A 46 11.24 -2.88 4.64
N ALA A 47 10.45 -2.49 5.63
CA ALA A 47 8.99 -2.45 5.51
C ALA A 47 8.52 -1.04 5.80
N GLU A 48 7.53 -0.57 5.06
CA GLU A 48 6.89 0.72 5.28
C GLU A 48 5.43 0.51 5.66
N LYS A 49 5.00 1.21 6.71
CA LYS A 49 3.62 1.16 7.20
C LYS A 49 3.00 2.54 7.06
N THR A 50 1.78 2.59 6.54
CA THR A 50 1.00 3.81 6.42
C THR A 50 -0.39 3.58 7.00
N ASP A 51 -0.85 4.49 7.86
CA ASP A 51 -2.20 4.44 8.41
C ASP A 51 -3.14 5.16 7.45
N VAL A 52 -4.26 4.52 7.13
CA VAL A 52 -5.30 5.09 6.28
C VAL A 52 -6.60 5.12 7.06
N GLU A 53 -7.14 6.32 7.26
CA GLU A 53 -8.42 6.52 7.94
C GLU A 53 -9.54 6.64 6.90
N VAL A 54 -10.58 5.83 7.05
CA VAL A 54 -11.70 5.76 6.12
C VAL A 54 -12.95 6.30 6.80
N TYR A 55 -13.70 7.14 6.10
CA TYR A 55 -15.01 7.60 6.56
C TYR A 55 -15.98 6.43 6.72
N GLU A 56 -16.99 6.61 7.55
CA GLU A 56 -18.11 5.67 7.59
C GLU A 56 -18.80 5.64 6.23
N MET A 57 -19.15 4.45 5.78
CA MET A 57 -19.83 4.25 4.51
C MET A 57 -21.19 3.57 4.76
N ALA A 58 -22.20 4.06 4.09
CA ALA A 58 -23.51 3.42 4.11
C ALA A 58 -23.45 2.11 3.30
N GLU A 59 -24.35 1.19 3.59
CA GLU A 59 -24.36 -0.11 2.93
C GLU A 59 -24.52 -0.01 1.42
N ASP A 60 -25.33 0.92 0.93
CA ASP A 60 -25.49 1.16 -0.50
C ASP A 60 -24.21 1.72 -1.15
N GLU A 61 -23.46 2.55 -0.43
CA GLU A 61 -22.16 3.05 -0.91
C GLU A 61 -21.13 1.92 -1.04
N ILE A 62 -21.10 1.02 -0.06
CA ILE A 62 -20.21 -0.15 -0.08
C ILE A 62 -20.54 -1.03 -1.28
N ARG A 63 -21.83 -1.32 -1.49
CA ARG A 63 -22.28 -2.14 -2.62
C ARG A 63 -21.96 -1.50 -3.97
N ALA A 64 -22.20 -0.20 -4.09
CA ALA A 64 -21.95 0.51 -5.34
C ALA A 64 -20.47 0.51 -5.69
N TYR A 65 -19.59 0.75 -4.71
CA TYR A 65 -18.15 0.71 -4.97
C TYR A 65 -17.67 -0.70 -5.32
N ALA A 66 -18.10 -1.70 -4.58
CA ALA A 66 -17.72 -3.09 -4.86
C ALA A 66 -18.17 -3.54 -6.26
N ALA A 67 -19.38 -3.11 -6.67
CA ALA A 67 -19.93 -3.45 -8.00
C ALA A 67 -19.23 -2.73 -9.14
N SER A 68 -18.45 -1.66 -8.87
CA SER A 68 -17.73 -0.92 -9.91
C SER A 68 -16.62 -1.74 -10.57
N GLY A 69 -16.18 -2.84 -9.95
CA GLY A 69 -15.08 -3.66 -10.42
C GLY A 69 -13.69 -3.12 -10.06
N GLU A 70 -13.58 -1.89 -9.60
CA GLU A 70 -12.30 -1.29 -9.21
C GLU A 70 -11.58 -2.05 -8.12
N PRO A 71 -12.25 -2.54 -7.05
CA PRO A 71 -11.57 -3.20 -5.95
C PRO A 71 -11.12 -4.64 -6.21
N LEU A 72 -11.58 -5.29 -7.29
CA LEU A 72 -11.42 -6.73 -7.47
C LEU A 72 -9.98 -7.22 -7.52
N ASP A 73 -9.07 -6.42 -8.08
CA ASP A 73 -7.66 -6.78 -8.22
C ASP A 73 -6.73 -5.94 -7.33
N LYS A 74 -7.29 -5.25 -6.33
CA LYS A 74 -6.51 -4.41 -5.42
C LYS A 74 -6.47 -4.98 -4.02
N ALA A 75 -5.28 -5.06 -3.44
CA ALA A 75 -5.11 -5.47 -2.04
C ALA A 75 -5.81 -4.46 -1.13
N GLY A 76 -6.62 -4.97 -0.17
CA GLY A 76 -7.41 -4.12 0.71
C GLY A 76 -8.74 -3.64 0.11
N ALA A 77 -9.05 -4.05 -1.13
CA ALA A 77 -10.32 -3.82 -1.82
C ALA A 77 -10.58 -2.35 -2.18
N TYR A 78 -9.54 -1.53 -2.40
CA TYR A 78 -9.75 -0.18 -2.89
C TYR A 78 -8.55 0.37 -3.66
N GLY A 79 -8.83 1.38 -4.51
CA GLY A 79 -7.80 2.17 -5.17
C GLY A 79 -7.81 3.59 -4.64
N ILE A 80 -6.74 4.01 -3.95
CA ILE A 80 -6.66 5.34 -3.35
C ILE A 80 -6.68 6.46 -4.40
N GLN A 81 -6.22 6.16 -5.60
CA GLN A 81 -6.23 7.12 -6.72
C GLN A 81 -7.52 7.09 -7.54
N GLY A 82 -8.41 6.14 -7.26
CA GLY A 82 -9.68 6.01 -7.97
C GLY A 82 -10.83 6.63 -7.21
N SER A 83 -12.03 6.13 -7.45
CA SER A 83 -13.25 6.65 -6.84
C SER A 83 -13.28 6.50 -5.32
N PHE A 84 -12.52 5.58 -4.76
CA PHE A 84 -12.45 5.41 -3.31
C PHE A 84 -11.80 6.59 -2.60
N ALA A 85 -11.07 7.44 -3.32
CA ALA A 85 -10.46 8.63 -2.73
C ALA A 85 -11.48 9.49 -1.97
N ALA A 86 -12.74 9.51 -2.40
CA ALA A 86 -13.82 10.24 -1.74
C ALA A 86 -14.12 9.75 -0.32
N TYR A 87 -13.76 8.51 -0.01
CA TYR A 87 -14.00 7.88 1.30
C TYR A 87 -12.80 7.88 2.23
N ILE A 88 -11.65 8.37 1.77
CA ILE A 88 -10.43 8.49 2.58
C ILE A 88 -10.48 9.79 3.36
N LYS A 89 -10.48 9.70 4.70
CA LYS A 89 -10.48 10.85 5.58
C LYS A 89 -9.09 11.43 5.77
N GLY A 90 -8.09 10.57 5.87
CA GLY A 90 -6.71 11.00 6.07
C GLY A 90 -5.73 9.86 5.97
N ILE A 91 -4.48 10.23 5.79
CA ILE A 91 -3.36 9.29 5.70
C ILE A 91 -2.27 9.77 6.66
N LYS A 92 -1.72 8.84 7.45
CA LYS A 92 -0.57 9.11 8.30
C LYS A 92 0.57 8.20 7.88
N GLY A 93 1.58 8.78 7.23
CA GLY A 93 2.70 8.05 6.65
C GLY A 93 2.90 8.41 5.18
N ASP A 94 3.54 7.52 4.44
CA ASP A 94 3.89 7.74 3.04
C ASP A 94 2.70 7.40 2.12
N TYR A 95 2.21 8.40 1.41
CA TYR A 95 1.15 8.23 0.41
C TYR A 95 1.56 7.24 -0.69
N SER A 96 2.81 7.31 -1.15
CA SER A 96 3.28 6.42 -2.22
C SER A 96 3.25 4.94 -1.78
N ASN A 97 3.38 4.68 -0.48
CA ASN A 97 3.24 3.33 0.07
C ASN A 97 1.82 2.78 -0.14
N VAL A 98 0.81 3.62 0.00
CA VAL A 98 -0.59 3.23 -0.21
C VAL A 98 -0.87 2.97 -1.69
N VAL A 99 -0.23 3.73 -2.58
CA VAL A 99 -0.33 3.54 -4.03
C VAL A 99 0.32 2.22 -4.47
N GLY A 100 1.38 1.79 -3.80
CA GLY A 100 1.99 0.49 -4.08
C GLY A 100 3.48 0.38 -3.82
N LEU A 101 4.21 1.50 -3.74
CA LEU A 101 5.66 1.46 -3.52
C LEU A 101 6.09 2.71 -2.75
N PRO A 102 6.74 2.54 -1.57
CA PRO A 102 7.19 3.67 -0.76
C PRO A 102 8.42 4.36 -1.37
N LEU A 103 8.18 5.28 -2.31
CA LEU A 103 9.23 5.90 -3.12
C LEU A 103 10.25 6.69 -2.32
N GLY A 104 9.82 7.48 -1.34
CA GLY A 104 10.73 8.27 -0.51
C GLY A 104 11.69 7.39 0.27
N ARG A 105 11.17 6.37 0.94
CA ARG A 105 11.97 5.42 1.69
C ARG A 105 12.91 4.63 0.76
N LEU A 106 12.42 4.21 -0.39
CA LEU A 106 13.22 3.47 -1.37
C LEU A 106 14.42 4.29 -1.84
N CYS A 107 14.20 5.55 -2.21
CA CYS A 107 15.28 6.43 -2.65
C CYS A 107 16.31 6.66 -1.54
N HIS A 108 15.83 6.86 -0.30
CA HIS A 108 16.72 7.03 0.86
C HIS A 108 17.58 5.80 1.11
N GLU A 109 17.00 4.60 1.02
CA GLU A 109 17.74 3.36 1.22
C GLU A 109 18.76 3.08 0.13
N ILE A 110 18.44 3.39 -1.13
CA ILE A 110 19.38 3.28 -2.24
C ILE A 110 20.56 4.22 -2.03
N LYS A 111 20.29 5.46 -1.66
CA LYS A 111 21.32 6.45 -1.37
C LYS A 111 22.24 5.99 -0.24
N ARG A 112 21.68 5.45 0.83
CA ARG A 112 22.44 4.93 1.95
C ARG A 112 23.36 3.79 1.52
N LEU A 113 22.88 2.85 0.72
CA LEU A 113 23.70 1.75 0.20
C LEU A 113 24.85 2.25 -0.67
N LEU A 114 24.63 3.26 -1.49
CA LEU A 114 25.67 3.84 -2.33
C LEU A 114 26.73 4.55 -1.49
N GLU A 115 26.33 5.27 -0.43
CA GLU A 115 27.25 5.95 0.49
C GLU A 115 28.11 4.94 1.26
N GLU A 116 27.54 3.84 1.73
CA GLU A 116 28.27 2.77 2.41
C GLU A 116 29.32 2.16 1.50
N ARG A 117 28.99 1.97 0.23
CA ARG A 117 29.93 1.46 -0.77
C ARG A 117 31.14 2.36 -0.96
N GLU A 118 30.94 3.70 -0.95
CA GLU A 118 32.02 4.67 -1.12
C GLU A 118 32.98 4.70 0.05
N ASN A 119 32.53 4.30 1.24
CA ASN A 119 33.33 4.27 2.45
C ASN A 119 34.09 2.97 2.68
N ASP A 120 33.88 2.01 1.81
CA ASP A 120 34.64 0.76 1.81
C ASP A 120 35.93 0.95 1.01
#